data_d62989e7ebe9962a511263840a8a4952
#
_entry.id   d62989e7ebe9962a511263840a8a4952
#
_cell.length_a   1.000
_cell.length_b   1.000
_cell.length_c   1.000
_cell.angle_alpha   90.00
_cell.angle_beta   90.00
_cell.angle_gamma   90.00
#
_symmetry.space_group_name_H-M   'P 1'
#
loop_
_entity.id
_entity.type
_entity.pdbx_description
1 polymer ?
#
loop_
_entity_poly.entity_id
_entity_poly.type
_entity_poly.pdbx_seq_one_letter_code
_entity_poly.pdbx_strand_id
1 'polypeptide(L)'
;MKKSSIFYHVAAVLGLMIIVAHETIGSAQMIEPISAMEVTLDTKWLYHWTWHIDIIGVIALTTMLLIGARIEPGKWLTTMSLLIASGYGLVSLSLALFGDPIMWQTPAPYAWTFLPLLIG
;
A
#
# COMPACT_ATOMS: atom_id res chain seq x y z
N MET A 1 22.50 8.04 -13.78
CA MET A 1 21.10 8.01 -13.27
C MET A 1 20.75 9.38 -12.72
N LYS A 2 19.62 9.96 -13.16
CA LYS A 2 19.10 11.21 -12.55
C LYS A 2 18.72 10.94 -11.09
N LYS A 3 18.93 11.90 -10.19
CA LYS A 3 18.58 11.74 -8.75
C LYS A 3 17.15 11.22 -8.52
N SER A 4 16.18 11.67 -9.32
CA SER A 4 14.78 11.20 -9.28
C SER A 4 14.65 9.70 -9.54
N SER A 5 15.47 9.10 -10.40
CA SER A 5 15.41 7.66 -10.69
C SER A 5 15.78 6.80 -9.47
N ILE A 6 16.68 7.26 -8.60
CA ILE A 6 17.05 6.52 -7.38
C ILE A 6 15.86 6.47 -6.42
N PHE A 7 15.19 7.59 -6.20
CA PHE A 7 14.03 7.65 -5.31
C PHE A 7 12.89 6.74 -5.78
N TYR A 8 12.63 6.67 -7.09
CA TYR A 8 11.62 5.77 -7.63
C TYR A 8 11.97 4.28 -7.42
N HIS A 9 13.24 3.91 -7.53
CA HIS A 9 13.67 2.55 -7.22
C HIS A 9 13.54 2.25 -5.72
N VAL A 10 13.91 3.18 -4.85
CA VAL A 10 13.72 3.04 -3.40
C VAL A 10 12.23 2.89 -3.06
N ALA A 11 11.37 3.74 -3.63
CA ALA A 11 9.93 3.65 -3.45
C ALA A 11 9.36 2.31 -3.95
N ALA A 12 9.86 1.80 -5.08
CA ALA A 12 9.45 0.49 -5.60
C ALA A 12 9.88 -0.67 -4.69
N VAL A 13 11.09 -0.61 -4.13
CA VAL A 13 11.55 -1.60 -3.14
C VAL A 13 10.66 -1.57 -1.89
N LEU A 14 10.31 -0.39 -1.39
CA LEU A 14 9.35 -0.26 -0.28
C LEU A 14 7.98 -0.83 -0.65
N GLY A 15 7.50 -0.60 -1.87
CA GLY A 15 6.27 -1.21 -2.37
C GLY A 15 6.31 -2.74 -2.34
N LEU A 16 7.42 -3.34 -2.78
CA LEU A 16 7.62 -4.79 -2.68
C LEU A 16 7.63 -5.29 -1.23
N MET A 17 8.28 -4.56 -0.34
CA MET A 17 8.28 -4.89 1.10
C MET A 17 6.87 -4.81 1.70
N ILE A 18 6.08 -3.82 1.30
CA ILE A 18 4.67 -3.68 1.72
C ILE A 18 3.87 -4.91 1.25
N ILE A 19 4.01 -5.34 -0.01
CA ILE A 19 3.33 -6.53 -0.55
C ILE A 19 3.67 -7.77 0.29
N VAL A 20 4.96 -8.02 0.52
CA VAL A 20 5.41 -9.18 1.31
C VAL A 20 4.88 -9.11 2.75
N ALA A 21 5.00 -7.96 3.41
CA ALA A 21 4.53 -7.77 4.78
C ALA A 21 3.00 -7.91 4.89
N HIS A 22 2.25 -7.39 3.92
CA HIS A 22 0.80 -7.51 3.86
C HIS A 22 0.37 -8.98 3.79
N GLU A 23 0.94 -9.73 2.86
CA GLU A 23 0.55 -11.14 2.65
C GLU A 23 1.07 -12.10 3.74
N THR A 24 2.21 -11.82 4.37
CA THR A 24 2.78 -12.72 5.37
C THR A 24 2.38 -12.33 6.79
N ILE A 25 2.70 -11.12 7.22
CA ILE A 25 2.46 -10.65 8.59
C ILE A 25 1.02 -10.18 8.73
N GLY A 26 0.55 -9.36 7.78
CA GLY A 26 -0.78 -8.78 7.83
C GLY A 26 -1.89 -9.82 7.71
N SER A 27 -1.74 -10.81 6.83
CA SER A 27 -2.74 -11.87 6.68
C SER A 27 -2.92 -12.68 7.97
N ALA A 28 -1.84 -13.02 8.68
CA ALA A 28 -1.93 -13.70 9.96
C ALA A 28 -2.62 -12.84 11.05
N GLN A 29 -2.40 -11.52 11.02
CA GLN A 29 -2.99 -10.61 11.99
C GLN A 29 -4.45 -10.25 11.71
N MET A 30 -4.87 -10.27 10.45
CA MET A 30 -6.17 -9.76 10.02
C MET A 30 -7.11 -10.87 9.53
N ILE A 31 -6.62 -11.80 8.71
CA ILE A 31 -7.45 -12.85 8.09
C ILE A 31 -7.77 -13.97 9.07
N GLU A 32 -6.78 -14.43 9.84
CA GLU A 32 -7.00 -15.51 10.80
C GLU A 32 -8.03 -15.16 11.89
N PRO A 33 -7.98 -13.97 12.56
CA PRO A 33 -9.01 -13.58 13.51
C PRO A 33 -10.41 -13.49 12.89
N ILE A 34 -10.54 -12.92 11.69
CA ILE A 34 -11.84 -12.82 11.00
C ILE A 34 -12.41 -14.21 10.68
N SER A 35 -11.54 -15.12 10.27
CA SER A 35 -11.95 -16.51 9.98
C SER A 35 -12.48 -17.24 11.22
N ALA A 36 -11.98 -16.88 12.41
CA ALA A 36 -12.41 -17.44 13.69
C ALA A 36 -13.66 -16.76 14.29
N MET A 37 -14.04 -15.57 13.79
CA MET A 37 -15.23 -14.84 14.30
C MET A 37 -16.54 -15.52 13.89
N GLU A 38 -17.55 -15.37 14.74
CA GLU A 38 -18.94 -15.78 14.44
C GLU A 38 -19.65 -14.71 13.59
N VAL A 39 -19.21 -14.57 12.35
CA VAL A 39 -19.85 -13.71 11.33
C VAL A 39 -20.32 -14.60 10.17
N THR A 40 -21.23 -14.06 9.34
CA THR A 40 -21.76 -14.78 8.19
C THR A 40 -20.67 -15.16 7.19
N LEU A 41 -20.88 -16.25 6.44
CA LEU A 41 -19.88 -16.77 5.50
C LEU A 41 -19.55 -15.75 4.39
N ASP A 42 -20.56 -15.06 3.89
CA ASP A 42 -20.40 -14.00 2.89
C ASP A 42 -19.57 -12.82 3.42
N THR A 43 -19.76 -12.42 4.69
CA THR A 43 -18.93 -11.40 5.35
C THR A 43 -17.46 -11.82 5.40
N LYS A 44 -17.17 -13.09 5.77
CA LYS A 44 -15.80 -13.61 5.79
C LYS A 44 -15.16 -13.54 4.40
N TRP A 45 -15.86 -14.02 3.37
CA TRP A 45 -15.34 -14.03 2.01
C TRP A 45 -15.20 -12.64 1.41
N LEU A 46 -16.11 -11.71 1.71
CA LEU A 46 -15.99 -10.32 1.30
C LEU A 46 -14.76 -9.65 1.92
N TYR A 47 -14.47 -9.96 3.19
CA TYR A 47 -13.28 -9.46 3.85
C TYR A 47 -11.99 -10.01 3.23
N HIS A 48 -11.93 -11.32 2.95
CA HIS A 48 -10.81 -11.93 2.21
C HIS A 48 -10.62 -11.27 0.85
N TRP A 49 -11.71 -11.05 0.11
CA TRP A 49 -11.66 -10.41 -1.18
C TRP A 49 -11.11 -8.99 -1.10
N THR A 50 -11.60 -8.16 -0.19
CA THR A 50 -11.12 -6.79 -0.01
C THR A 50 -9.66 -6.75 0.44
N TRP A 51 -9.25 -7.67 1.28
CA TRP A 51 -7.87 -7.81 1.72
C TRP A 51 -6.91 -8.07 0.56
N HIS A 52 -7.21 -9.04 -0.27
CA HIS A 52 -6.31 -9.41 -1.37
C HIS A 52 -6.40 -8.49 -2.58
N ILE A 53 -7.55 -7.86 -2.87
CA ILE A 53 -7.65 -6.93 -3.99
C ILE A 53 -6.81 -5.67 -3.79
N ASP A 54 -6.58 -5.27 -2.55
CA ASP A 54 -5.73 -4.13 -2.20
C ASP A 54 -4.29 -4.30 -2.72
N ILE A 55 -3.76 -5.52 -2.68
CA ILE A 55 -2.45 -5.87 -3.23
C ILE A 55 -2.32 -5.57 -4.71
N ILE A 56 -3.38 -5.72 -5.48
CA ILE A 56 -3.36 -5.41 -6.93
C ILE A 56 -3.00 -3.93 -7.14
N GLY A 57 -3.56 -3.04 -6.31
CA GLY A 57 -3.22 -1.61 -6.33
C GLY A 57 -1.75 -1.34 -6.02
N VAL A 58 -1.20 -2.04 -5.02
CA VAL A 58 0.22 -1.91 -4.63
C VAL A 58 1.15 -2.47 -5.70
N ILE A 59 0.80 -3.60 -6.33
CA ILE A 59 1.55 -4.17 -7.45
C ILE A 59 1.55 -3.22 -8.64
N ALA A 60 0.40 -2.64 -8.99
CA ALA A 60 0.29 -1.68 -10.08
C ALA A 60 1.16 -0.44 -9.81
N LEU A 61 1.08 0.15 -8.60
CA LEU A 61 1.90 1.27 -8.16
C LEU A 61 3.40 0.95 -8.28
N THR A 62 3.83 -0.18 -7.73
CA THR A 62 5.23 -0.60 -7.74
C THR A 62 5.74 -0.81 -9.17
N THR A 63 4.93 -1.42 -10.02
CA THR A 63 5.25 -1.63 -11.44
C THR A 63 5.38 -0.30 -12.19
N MET A 64 4.45 0.62 -11.97
CA MET A 64 4.51 1.96 -12.59
C MET A 64 5.76 2.74 -12.17
N LEU A 65 6.19 2.63 -10.90
CA LEU A 65 7.43 3.24 -10.42
C LEU A 65 8.66 2.65 -11.11
N LEU A 66 8.74 1.32 -11.23
CA LEU A 66 9.85 0.63 -11.89
C LEU A 66 9.95 0.98 -13.37
N ILE A 67 8.83 1.03 -14.07
CA ILE A 67 8.78 1.40 -15.48
C ILE A 67 9.10 2.89 -15.62
N GLY A 68 8.45 3.75 -14.86
CA GLY A 68 8.63 5.20 -14.91
C GLY A 68 10.04 5.67 -14.56
N ALA A 69 10.79 4.87 -13.77
CA ALA A 69 12.19 5.13 -13.48
C ALA A 69 13.13 4.89 -14.69
N ARG A 70 12.69 4.12 -15.69
CA ARG A 70 13.51 3.63 -16.82
C ARG A 70 13.19 4.28 -18.14
N ILE A 71 11.92 4.66 -18.36
CA ILE A 71 11.48 5.19 -19.66
C ILE A 71 11.24 6.71 -19.59
N GLU A 72 11.51 7.41 -20.70
CA GLU A 72 11.02 8.77 -20.91
C GLU A 72 9.92 8.72 -21.98
N PRO A 73 8.74 9.29 -21.72
CA PRO A 73 8.34 10.22 -20.66
C PRO A 73 7.68 9.52 -19.43
N GLY A 74 8.50 8.98 -18.53
CA GLY A 74 8.02 8.26 -17.34
C GLY A 74 7.25 9.09 -16.30
N LYS A 75 7.20 10.42 -16.45
CA LYS A 75 6.52 11.33 -15.53
C LYS A 75 5.04 11.00 -15.32
N TRP A 76 4.35 10.54 -16.34
CA TRP A 76 2.96 10.16 -16.25
C TRP A 76 2.74 8.97 -15.29
N LEU A 77 3.57 7.93 -15.43
CA LEU A 77 3.49 6.76 -14.57
C LEU A 77 3.84 7.07 -13.12
N THR A 78 4.86 7.91 -12.90
CA THR A 78 5.24 8.33 -11.55
C THR A 78 4.19 9.24 -10.93
N THR A 79 3.53 10.09 -11.72
CA THR A 79 2.39 10.90 -11.24
C THR A 79 1.21 10.03 -10.83
N MET A 80 0.86 9.00 -11.61
CA MET A 80 -0.19 8.04 -11.24
C MET A 80 0.17 7.28 -9.97
N SER A 81 1.42 6.85 -9.83
CA SER A 81 1.91 6.22 -8.60
C SER A 81 1.80 7.14 -7.39
N LEU A 82 2.15 8.42 -7.55
CA LEU A 82 2.02 9.43 -6.49
C LEU A 82 0.55 9.60 -6.06
N LEU A 83 -0.38 9.68 -7.01
CA LEU A 83 -1.81 9.81 -6.71
C LEU A 83 -2.34 8.60 -5.95
N ILE A 84 -1.99 7.38 -6.37
CA ILE A 84 -2.40 6.15 -5.69
C ILE A 84 -1.81 6.10 -4.27
N ALA A 85 -0.50 6.32 -4.13
CA ALA A 85 0.16 6.32 -2.83
C ALA A 85 -0.39 7.38 -1.88
N SER A 86 -0.70 8.58 -2.40
CA SER A 86 -1.35 9.66 -1.62
C SER A 86 -2.76 9.27 -1.18
N GLY A 87 -3.52 8.57 -2.02
CA GLY A 87 -4.83 8.04 -1.67
C GLY A 87 -4.75 7.06 -0.48
N TYR A 88 -3.86 6.10 -0.54
CA TYR A 88 -3.61 5.19 0.59
C TYR A 88 -3.15 5.94 1.85
N GLY A 89 -2.28 6.93 1.71
CA GLY A 89 -1.83 7.78 2.82
C GLY A 89 -2.97 8.53 3.48
N LEU A 90 -3.83 9.17 2.69
CA LEU A 90 -5.00 9.90 3.18
C LEU A 90 -5.97 8.99 3.93
N VAL A 91 -6.28 7.80 3.38
CA VAL A 91 -7.14 6.82 4.06
C VAL A 91 -6.52 6.35 5.36
N SER A 92 -5.25 5.95 5.35
CA SER A 92 -4.56 5.46 6.54
C SER A 92 -4.48 6.51 7.65
N LEU A 93 -4.16 7.76 7.30
CA LEU A 93 -4.14 8.87 8.25
C LEU A 93 -5.54 9.22 8.77
N SER A 94 -6.56 9.21 7.91
CA SER A 94 -7.94 9.48 8.32
C SER A 94 -8.41 8.45 9.34
N LEU A 95 -8.12 7.16 9.11
CA LEU A 95 -8.46 6.09 10.05
C LEU A 95 -7.68 6.22 11.37
N ALA A 96 -6.43 6.67 11.33
CA ALA A 96 -5.61 6.87 12.53
C ALA A 96 -6.02 8.12 13.34
N LEU A 97 -6.54 9.16 12.68
CA LEU A 97 -6.93 10.43 13.34
C LEU A 97 -8.37 10.43 13.80
N PHE A 98 -9.28 9.83 13.04
CA PHE A 98 -10.72 9.91 13.26
C PHE A 98 -11.37 8.55 13.58
N GLY A 99 -10.65 7.45 13.37
CA GLY A 99 -11.05 6.09 13.70
C GLY A 99 -10.53 5.64 15.06
N ASP A 100 -10.00 4.43 15.13
CA ASP A 100 -9.48 3.85 16.37
C ASP A 100 -7.97 4.16 16.53
N PRO A 101 -7.54 4.64 17.74
CA PRO A 101 -6.13 4.88 18.04
C PRO A 101 -5.20 3.68 17.83
N ILE A 102 -5.72 2.46 17.78
CA ILE A 102 -4.96 1.24 17.48
C ILE A 102 -4.23 1.33 16.12
N MET A 103 -4.77 2.14 15.19
CA MET A 103 -4.16 2.35 13.88
C MET A 103 -2.73 2.88 13.96
N TRP A 104 -2.40 3.67 15.01
CA TRP A 104 -1.03 4.15 15.23
C TRP A 104 -0.04 3.05 15.65
N GLN A 105 -0.52 1.88 16.05
CA GLN A 105 0.30 0.72 16.37
C GLN A 105 0.58 -0.15 15.14
N THR A 106 -0.05 0.16 14.00
CA THR A 106 0.17 -0.53 12.72
C THR A 106 1.19 0.23 11.86
N PRO A 107 1.88 -0.43 10.92
CA PRO A 107 2.80 0.25 10.01
C PRO A 107 2.10 1.11 8.94
N ALA A 108 0.80 0.95 8.72
CA ALA A 108 0.08 1.55 7.60
C ALA A 108 0.14 3.09 7.56
N PRO A 109 -0.17 3.86 8.65
CA PRO A 109 -0.10 5.32 8.61
C PRO A 109 1.30 5.83 8.29
N TYR A 110 2.33 5.14 8.74
CA TYR A 110 3.73 5.55 8.53
C TYR A 110 4.19 5.22 7.10
N ALA A 111 4.00 3.98 6.66
CA ALA A 111 4.44 3.53 5.34
C ALA A 111 3.76 4.33 4.21
N TRP A 112 2.44 4.50 4.29
CA TRP A 112 1.66 5.19 3.27
C TRP A 112 1.79 6.72 3.30
N THR A 113 2.25 7.32 4.41
CA THR A 113 2.61 8.73 4.46
C THR A 113 4.01 8.96 3.89
N PHE A 114 4.95 8.04 4.17
CA PHE A 114 6.33 8.18 3.73
C PHE A 114 6.51 7.92 2.22
N LEU A 115 5.78 6.96 1.66
CA LEU A 115 5.91 6.57 0.26
C LEU A 115 5.64 7.73 -0.73
N PRO A 116 4.57 8.55 -0.60
CA PRO A 116 4.37 9.72 -1.46
C PRO A 116 5.51 10.73 -1.41
N LEU A 117 6.15 10.92 -0.25
CA LEU A 117 7.28 11.84 -0.11
C LEU A 117 8.53 11.39 -0.87
N LEU A 118 8.67 10.09 -1.13
CA LEU A 118 9.75 9.55 -1.96
C LEU A 118 9.47 9.70 -3.46
N ILE A 119 8.20 9.69 -3.84
CA ILE A 119 7.78 9.76 -5.25
C ILE A 119 7.72 11.22 -5.73
N GLY A 120 7.26 12.15 -4.89
CA GLY A 120 7.09 13.58 -5.19
C GLY A 120 8.38 14.34 -5.07
#